data_0522031ad56862fd481ef390f42cd800
#
_entry.id   0522031ad56862fd481ef390f42cd800
#
_cell.length_a   1.000
_cell.length_b   1.000
_cell.length_c   1.000
_cell.angle_alpha   90.00
_cell.angle_beta   90.00
_cell.angle_gamma   90.00
#
_symmetry.space_group_name_H-M   'P 1'
#
loop_
_entity.id
_entity.type
_entity.pdbx_description
1 polymer ?
#
loop_
_entity_poly.entity_id
_entity_poly.type
_entity_poly.pdbx_seq_one_letter_code
_entity_poly.pdbx_strand_id
1 'polypeptide(L)'
;MIVQVLSRTRCAFGRTFLSNLIRSSLWLSFFGAILLAWWMLYVMAMDMGVDLLGRPGPMAQAMADMDPRMPMDMPMARFGPLFLMWAIMMAAMMLPTLVPTLTTYERLMISADGTRAGWSGVLLGYFIVWVGFAALIAGIQIALLYGGVIN
;
A
#
# COMPACT_ATOMS: atom_id res chain seq x y z
N MET A 1 1.25 -53.20 -6.08
CA MET A 1 2.25 -52.23 -6.63
C MET A 1 1.59 -51.06 -7.39
N ILE A 2 0.60 -51.28 -8.24
CA ILE A 2 -0.08 -50.22 -9.02
C ILE A 2 -0.89 -49.25 -8.13
N VAL A 3 -1.57 -49.73 -7.11
CA VAL A 3 -2.41 -48.90 -6.20
C VAL A 3 -1.58 -47.89 -5.40
N GLN A 4 -0.36 -48.25 -5.00
CA GLN A 4 0.54 -47.33 -4.28
C GLN A 4 1.10 -46.20 -5.17
N VAL A 5 1.30 -46.48 -6.45
CA VAL A 5 1.77 -45.46 -7.41
C VAL A 5 0.65 -44.46 -7.68
N LEU A 6 -0.60 -44.88 -7.83
CA LEU A 6 -1.75 -44.03 -8.07
C LEU A 6 -2.11 -43.17 -6.85
N SER A 7 -1.89 -43.66 -5.62
CA SER A 7 -2.12 -42.84 -4.42
C SER A 7 -1.05 -41.74 -4.25
N ARG A 8 0.21 -42.03 -4.57
CA ARG A 8 1.30 -41.03 -4.53
C ARG A 8 1.13 -39.93 -5.57
N THR A 9 0.68 -40.28 -6.78
CA THR A 9 0.45 -39.27 -7.84
C THR A 9 -0.72 -38.35 -7.52
N ARG A 10 -1.81 -38.85 -6.92
CA ARG A 10 -2.94 -38.02 -6.47
C ARG A 10 -2.56 -37.06 -5.35
N CYS A 11 -1.76 -37.51 -4.37
CA CYS A 11 -1.29 -36.64 -3.29
C CYS A 11 -0.28 -35.57 -3.79
N ALA A 12 0.57 -35.90 -4.76
CA ALA A 12 1.49 -34.96 -5.36
C ALA A 12 0.76 -33.91 -6.21
N PHE A 13 -0.22 -34.31 -7.00
CA PHE A 13 -1.04 -33.41 -7.82
C PHE A 13 -1.88 -32.44 -6.96
N GLY A 14 -2.48 -32.92 -5.87
CA GLY A 14 -3.22 -32.07 -4.95
C GLY A 14 -2.33 -31.01 -4.28
N ARG A 15 -1.11 -31.37 -3.87
CA ARG A 15 -0.15 -30.45 -3.26
C ARG A 15 0.32 -29.37 -4.23
N THR A 16 0.64 -29.71 -5.46
CA THR A 16 1.06 -28.73 -6.48
C THR A 16 -0.08 -27.79 -6.87
N PHE A 17 -1.31 -28.31 -6.97
CA PHE A 17 -2.48 -27.50 -7.24
C PHE A 17 -2.74 -26.48 -6.11
N LEU A 18 -2.75 -26.95 -4.86
CA LEU A 18 -2.94 -26.08 -3.69
C LEU A 18 -1.82 -25.03 -3.59
N SER A 19 -0.58 -25.41 -3.87
CA SER A 19 0.56 -24.48 -3.84
C SER A 19 0.45 -23.40 -4.91
N ASN A 20 -0.04 -23.71 -6.08
CA ASN A 20 -0.25 -22.74 -7.15
C ASN A 20 -1.42 -21.80 -6.85
N LEU A 21 -2.51 -22.31 -6.24
CA LEU A 21 -3.63 -21.49 -5.81
C LEU A 21 -3.20 -20.47 -4.75
N ILE A 22 -2.48 -20.92 -3.71
CA ILE A 22 -2.00 -20.01 -2.65
C ILE A 22 -1.04 -18.95 -3.23
N ARG A 23 -0.16 -19.35 -4.14
CA ARG A 23 0.74 -18.43 -4.83
C ARG A 23 -0.04 -17.38 -5.62
N SER A 24 -1.00 -17.82 -6.43
CA SER A 24 -1.82 -16.91 -7.24
C SER A 24 -2.65 -15.98 -6.37
N SER A 25 -3.22 -16.47 -5.25
CA SER A 25 -4.00 -15.63 -4.34
C SER A 25 -3.14 -14.59 -3.63
N LEU A 26 -1.92 -14.90 -3.25
CA LEU A 26 -0.97 -13.94 -2.66
C LEU A 26 -0.62 -12.82 -3.65
N TRP A 27 -0.31 -13.18 -4.90
CA TRP A 27 -0.02 -12.18 -5.93
C TRP A 27 -1.25 -11.34 -6.28
N LEU A 28 -2.43 -11.95 -6.40
CA LEU A 28 -3.68 -11.22 -6.63
C LEU A 28 -4.00 -10.25 -5.48
N SER A 29 -3.81 -10.67 -4.23
CA SER A 29 -4.00 -9.81 -3.07
C SER A 29 -3.02 -8.64 -3.07
N PHE A 30 -1.76 -8.90 -3.43
CA PHE A 30 -0.73 -7.88 -3.50
C PHE A 30 -1.02 -6.83 -4.58
N PHE A 31 -1.33 -7.27 -5.81
CA PHE A 31 -1.70 -6.33 -6.87
C PHE A 31 -3.04 -5.63 -6.58
N GLY A 32 -3.99 -6.34 -5.96
CA GLY A 32 -5.24 -5.74 -5.49
C GLY A 32 -4.99 -4.62 -4.47
N ALA A 33 -4.06 -4.80 -3.55
CA ALA A 33 -3.67 -3.77 -2.59
C ALA A 33 -3.05 -2.54 -3.27
N ILE A 34 -2.21 -2.74 -4.30
CA ILE A 34 -1.64 -1.64 -5.09
C ILE A 34 -2.76 -0.85 -5.78
N LEU A 35 -3.66 -1.54 -6.48
CA LEU A 35 -4.78 -0.89 -7.17
C LEU A 35 -5.71 -0.17 -6.20
N LEU A 36 -5.97 -0.76 -5.03
CA LEU A 36 -6.77 -0.14 -3.98
C LEU A 36 -6.11 1.14 -3.45
N ALA A 37 -4.78 1.11 -3.21
CA ALA A 37 -4.05 2.29 -2.76
C ALA A 37 -4.12 3.42 -3.80
N TRP A 38 -3.95 3.12 -5.09
CA TRP A 38 -4.11 4.10 -6.16
C TRP A 38 -5.53 4.62 -6.27
N TRP A 39 -6.52 3.74 -6.13
CA TRP A 39 -7.93 4.15 -6.11
C TRP A 39 -8.23 5.10 -4.95
N MET A 40 -7.72 4.80 -3.75
CA MET A 40 -7.88 5.66 -2.58
C MET A 40 -7.23 7.03 -2.78
N LEU A 41 -6.03 7.09 -3.37
CA LEU A 41 -5.38 8.36 -3.73
C LEU A 41 -6.21 9.16 -4.73
N TYR A 42 -6.79 8.48 -5.72
CA TYR A 42 -7.67 9.12 -6.69
C TYR A 42 -8.90 9.73 -6.01
N VAL A 43 -9.57 8.98 -5.13
CA VAL A 43 -10.74 9.48 -4.39
C VAL A 43 -10.34 10.68 -3.52
N MET A 44 -9.22 10.59 -2.79
CA MET A 44 -8.71 11.71 -1.99
C MET A 44 -8.40 12.95 -2.82
N ALA A 45 -7.84 12.78 -4.03
CA ALA A 45 -7.57 13.89 -4.93
C ALA A 45 -8.87 14.57 -5.40
N MET A 46 -9.89 13.77 -5.71
CA MET A 46 -11.20 14.29 -6.10
C MET A 46 -11.89 15.03 -4.94
N ASP A 47 -11.79 14.54 -3.71
CA ASP A 47 -12.33 15.19 -2.51
C ASP A 47 -11.63 16.53 -2.24
N MET A 48 -10.34 16.64 -2.58
CA MET A 48 -9.59 17.91 -2.50
C MET A 48 -9.88 18.87 -3.69
N GLY A 49 -10.80 18.50 -4.58
CA GLY A 49 -11.17 19.31 -5.73
C GLY A 49 -10.08 19.41 -6.81
N VAL A 50 -9.20 18.42 -6.90
CA VAL A 50 -8.14 18.36 -7.92
C VAL A 50 -8.57 17.39 -9.01
N ASP A 51 -8.52 17.81 -10.28
CA ASP A 51 -8.82 16.97 -11.44
C ASP A 51 -7.70 15.94 -11.68
N LEU A 52 -7.97 14.91 -12.47
CA LEU A 52 -7.02 13.87 -12.90
C LEU A 52 -5.67 14.40 -13.40
N LEU A 53 -5.66 15.62 -13.92
CA LEU A 53 -4.47 16.31 -14.43
C LEU A 53 -3.81 17.24 -13.39
N GLY A 54 -4.23 17.17 -12.12
CA GLY A 54 -3.72 18.03 -11.07
C GLY A 54 -4.17 19.50 -11.19
N ARG A 55 -5.20 19.78 -11.99
CA ARG A 55 -5.74 21.12 -12.14
C ARG A 55 -6.71 21.43 -11.00
N PRO A 56 -6.71 22.65 -10.45
CA PRO A 56 -7.69 23.04 -9.45
C PRO A 56 -9.10 22.96 -10.06
N GLY A 57 -9.94 22.10 -9.48
CA GLY A 57 -11.34 21.97 -9.83
C GLY A 57 -12.16 23.20 -9.38
N PRO A 58 -13.43 23.29 -9.77
CA PRO A 58 -14.28 24.43 -9.45
C PRO A 58 -14.39 24.70 -7.94
N MET A 59 -14.27 23.68 -7.11
CA MET A 59 -14.32 23.81 -5.64
C MET A 59 -13.01 24.42 -5.10
N ALA A 60 -11.85 24.04 -5.63
CA ALA A 60 -10.58 24.63 -5.27
C ALA A 60 -10.46 26.08 -5.75
N GLN A 61 -11.05 26.41 -6.90
CA GLN A 61 -11.16 27.78 -7.39
C GLN A 61 -12.07 28.62 -6.49
N ALA A 62 -13.24 28.09 -6.09
CA ALA A 62 -14.15 28.76 -5.17
C ALA A 62 -13.50 29.00 -3.78
N MET A 63 -12.64 28.08 -3.32
CA MET A 63 -11.86 28.27 -2.09
C MET A 63 -10.76 29.32 -2.23
N ALA A 64 -10.15 29.44 -3.40
CA ALA A 64 -9.13 30.47 -3.67
C ALA A 64 -9.73 31.89 -3.69
N ASP A 65 -11.02 32.01 -4.03
CA ASP A 65 -11.77 33.27 -4.03
C ASP A 65 -12.36 33.64 -2.65
N MET A 66 -12.25 32.75 -1.64
CA MET A 66 -12.67 33.02 -0.27
C MET A 66 -11.65 33.88 0.48
N ASP A 67 -12.18 34.76 1.38
CA ASP A 67 -11.36 35.64 2.23
C ASP A 67 -10.37 34.81 3.08
N PRO A 68 -9.03 35.03 2.94
CA PRO A 68 -8.02 34.27 3.70
C PRO A 68 -8.10 34.50 5.22
N ARG A 69 -8.99 35.37 5.70
CA ARG A 69 -9.22 35.63 7.14
C ARG A 69 -10.28 34.71 7.76
N MET A 70 -11.01 33.92 7.00
CA MET A 70 -11.89 32.92 7.56
C MET A 70 -11.08 31.76 8.14
N PRO A 71 -11.29 31.37 9.42
CA PRO A 71 -10.62 30.21 9.99
C PRO A 71 -11.14 28.97 9.26
N MET A 72 -10.34 28.46 8.32
CA MET A 72 -10.59 27.15 7.73
C MET A 72 -10.23 26.11 8.79
N ASP A 73 -11.24 25.42 9.29
CA ASP A 73 -11.02 24.20 10.08
C ASP A 73 -10.48 23.13 9.10
N MET A 74 -9.16 23.11 8.95
CA MET A 74 -8.52 22.13 8.03
C MET A 74 -8.60 20.76 8.68
N PRO A 75 -9.39 19.82 8.11
CA PRO A 75 -9.45 18.44 8.63
C PRO A 75 -8.09 17.74 8.59
N MET A 76 -7.14 18.26 7.80
CA MET A 76 -5.75 17.80 7.70
C MET A 76 -4.86 18.20 8.90
N ALA A 77 -5.34 19.07 9.81
CA ALA A 77 -4.61 19.41 11.05
C ALA A 77 -4.72 18.32 12.13
N ARG A 78 -5.43 17.22 11.84
CA ARG A 78 -5.55 16.05 12.73
C ARG A 78 -4.59 14.95 12.32
N PHE A 79 -3.93 14.34 13.31
CA PHE A 79 -2.95 13.27 13.07
C PHE A 79 -3.52 12.09 12.25
N GLY A 80 -4.75 11.65 12.54
CA GLY A 80 -5.36 10.49 11.88
C GLY A 80 -5.48 10.63 10.35
N PRO A 81 -6.18 11.65 9.83
CA PRO A 81 -6.28 11.88 8.38
C PRO A 81 -4.94 12.09 7.71
N LEU A 82 -4.04 12.85 8.34
CA LEU A 82 -2.70 13.11 7.81
C LEU A 82 -1.85 11.84 7.74
N PHE A 83 -1.85 11.05 8.80
CA PHE A 83 -1.18 9.74 8.83
C PHE A 83 -1.73 8.81 7.75
N LEU A 84 -3.06 8.73 7.62
CA LEU A 84 -3.72 7.88 6.61
C LEU A 84 -3.34 8.30 5.20
N MET A 85 -3.33 9.60 4.91
CA MET A 85 -2.88 10.13 3.62
C MET A 85 -1.43 9.71 3.32
N TRP A 86 -0.51 9.90 4.27
CA TRP A 86 0.89 9.49 4.10
C TRP A 86 1.04 7.98 3.94
N ALA A 87 0.30 7.17 4.71
CA ALA A 87 0.34 5.72 4.64
C ALA A 87 -0.15 5.20 3.28
N ILE A 88 -1.26 5.73 2.77
CA ILE A 88 -1.81 5.35 1.45
C ILE A 88 -0.87 5.78 0.33
N MET A 89 -0.33 7.01 0.39
CA MET A 89 0.63 7.52 -0.58
C MET A 89 1.89 6.65 -0.62
N MET A 90 2.43 6.28 0.55
CA MET A 90 3.58 5.37 0.64
C MET A 90 3.24 3.99 0.08
N ALA A 91 2.07 3.43 0.40
CA ALA A 91 1.65 2.15 -0.14
C ALA A 91 1.55 2.18 -1.67
N ALA A 92 0.93 3.20 -2.24
CA ALA A 92 0.77 3.33 -3.69
C ALA A 92 2.10 3.42 -4.43
N MET A 93 3.08 4.14 -3.87
CA MET A 93 4.38 4.35 -4.50
C MET A 93 5.37 3.23 -4.21
N MET A 94 5.36 2.66 -3.01
CA MET A 94 6.40 1.73 -2.55
C MET A 94 6.04 0.26 -2.74
N LEU A 95 4.76 -0.15 -2.75
CA LEU A 95 4.39 -1.53 -3.04
C LEU A 95 4.85 -1.99 -4.44
N PRO A 96 4.71 -1.21 -5.52
CA PRO A 96 5.21 -1.63 -6.82
C PRO A 96 6.71 -1.90 -6.86
N THR A 97 7.51 -1.20 -6.07
CA THR A 97 8.97 -1.38 -6.02
C THR A 97 9.39 -2.70 -5.36
N LEU A 98 8.50 -3.32 -4.59
CA LEU A 98 8.71 -4.65 -4.00
C LEU A 98 8.60 -5.80 -5.00
N VAL A 99 7.96 -5.61 -6.14
CA VAL A 99 7.73 -6.68 -7.13
C VAL A 99 9.03 -7.38 -7.52
N PRO A 100 10.12 -6.70 -7.93
CA PRO A 100 11.38 -7.36 -8.28
C PRO A 100 12.00 -8.10 -7.09
N THR A 101 11.91 -7.56 -5.88
CA THR A 101 12.43 -8.21 -4.66
C THR A 101 11.67 -9.49 -4.35
N LEU A 102 10.35 -9.45 -4.38
CA LEU A 102 9.50 -10.61 -4.11
C LEU A 102 9.65 -11.70 -5.19
N THR A 103 9.78 -11.32 -6.45
CA THR A 103 10.01 -12.29 -7.54
C THR A 103 11.39 -12.95 -7.42
N THR A 104 12.42 -12.19 -7.03
CA THR A 104 13.75 -12.74 -6.78
C THR A 104 13.75 -13.68 -5.59
N TYR A 105 13.09 -13.29 -4.50
CA TYR A 105 12.93 -14.14 -3.32
C TYR A 105 12.18 -15.45 -3.66
N GLU A 106 11.14 -15.38 -4.49
CA GLU A 106 10.39 -16.55 -4.92
C GLU A 106 11.27 -17.53 -5.72
N ARG A 107 12.18 -17.03 -6.57
CA ARG A 107 13.16 -17.85 -7.29
C ARG A 107 14.16 -18.50 -6.33
N LEU A 108 14.62 -17.77 -5.33
CA LEU A 108 15.52 -18.30 -4.30
C LEU A 108 14.85 -19.37 -3.44
N MET A 109 13.55 -19.24 -3.14
CA MET A 109 12.80 -20.27 -2.41
C MET A 109 12.79 -21.61 -3.14
N ILE A 110 12.76 -21.61 -4.47
CA ILE A 110 12.76 -22.85 -5.27
C ILE A 110 14.13 -23.54 -5.21
N SER A 111 15.21 -22.77 -5.10
CA SER A 111 16.58 -23.30 -5.10
C SER A 111 17.14 -23.63 -3.71
N ALA A 112 16.61 -23.04 -2.64
CA ALA A 112 17.18 -23.07 -1.29
C ALA A 112 16.21 -23.52 -0.19
N ASP A 113 15.18 -24.32 -0.53
CA ASP A 113 14.14 -24.79 0.41
C ASP A 113 13.51 -23.68 1.28
N GLY A 114 13.36 -22.49 0.71
CA GLY A 114 12.79 -21.34 1.38
C GLY A 114 11.32 -21.52 1.77
N THR A 115 10.90 -20.89 2.85
CA THR A 115 9.53 -20.99 3.34
C THR A 115 8.66 -19.83 2.87
N ARG A 116 7.37 -20.08 2.65
CA ARG A 116 6.39 -19.00 2.34
C ARG A 116 6.25 -18.00 3.47
N ALA A 117 6.54 -18.41 4.70
CA ALA A 117 6.62 -17.52 5.85
C ALA A 117 7.70 -16.44 5.68
N GLY A 118 8.83 -16.77 5.03
CA GLY A 118 9.86 -15.81 4.69
C GLY A 118 9.37 -14.75 3.69
N TRP A 119 8.59 -15.14 2.67
CA TRP A 119 8.01 -14.22 1.70
C TRP A 119 7.07 -13.21 2.37
N SER A 120 6.14 -13.69 3.20
CA SER A 120 5.26 -12.81 3.97
C SER A 120 6.01 -12.00 5.03
N GLY A 121 7.09 -12.54 5.59
CA GLY A 121 7.97 -11.83 6.52
C GLY A 121 8.66 -10.63 5.87
N VAL A 122 9.17 -10.76 4.66
CA VAL A 122 9.76 -9.65 3.88
C VAL A 122 8.72 -8.57 3.62
N LEU A 123 7.52 -8.96 3.17
CA LEU A 123 6.44 -8.04 2.90
C LEU A 123 5.99 -7.30 4.18
N LEU A 124 5.81 -8.03 5.28
CA LEU A 124 5.40 -7.47 6.56
C LEU A 124 6.47 -6.51 7.12
N GLY A 125 7.73 -6.91 7.11
CA GLY A 125 8.86 -6.08 7.57
C GLY A 125 8.94 -4.77 6.80
N TYR A 126 8.80 -4.84 5.49
CA TYR A 126 8.76 -3.66 4.64
C TYR A 126 7.56 -2.75 4.98
N PHE A 127 6.39 -3.33 5.19
CA PHE A 127 5.19 -2.58 5.53
C PHE A 127 5.34 -1.86 6.88
N ILE A 128 5.89 -2.54 7.90
CA ILE A 128 6.14 -1.95 9.23
C ILE A 128 7.05 -0.72 9.14
N VAL A 129 8.13 -0.81 8.35
CA VAL A 129 9.07 0.32 8.17
C VAL A 129 8.37 1.52 7.54
N TRP A 130 7.58 1.31 6.50
CA TRP A 130 6.92 2.41 5.81
C TRP A 130 5.75 3.01 6.58
N VAL A 131 5.00 2.20 7.33
CA VAL A 131 3.96 2.70 8.25
C VAL A 131 4.59 3.52 9.38
N GLY A 132 5.71 3.06 9.93
CA GLY A 132 6.48 3.82 10.92
C GLY A 132 6.99 5.16 10.37
N PHE A 133 7.48 5.15 9.13
CA PHE A 133 7.91 6.38 8.45
C PHE A 133 6.75 7.35 8.19
N ALA A 134 5.58 6.85 7.75
CA ALA A 134 4.39 7.65 7.56
C ALA A 134 3.93 8.32 8.87
N ALA A 135 3.99 7.59 10.00
CA ALA A 135 3.67 8.12 11.32
C ALA A 135 4.65 9.21 11.75
N LEU A 136 5.94 9.00 11.50
CA LEU A 136 6.99 9.98 11.80
C LEU A 136 6.78 11.28 11.02
N ILE A 137 6.55 11.19 9.71
CA ILE A 137 6.34 12.36 8.85
C ILE A 137 5.06 13.12 9.25
N ALA A 138 3.96 12.40 9.50
CA ALA A 138 2.71 13.01 9.96
C ALA A 138 2.92 13.74 11.29
N GLY A 139 3.69 13.15 12.22
CA GLY A 139 4.02 13.79 13.50
C GLY A 139 4.85 15.06 13.33
N ILE A 140 5.90 15.01 12.49
CA ILE A 140 6.74 16.16 12.18
C ILE A 140 5.91 17.29 11.54
N GLN A 141 5.08 16.95 10.55
CA GLN A 141 4.25 17.94 9.87
C GLN A 141 3.29 18.64 10.83
N ILE A 142 2.66 17.91 11.74
CA ILE A 142 1.80 18.48 12.79
C ILE A 142 2.61 19.37 13.74
N ALA A 143 3.79 18.93 14.17
CA ALA A 143 4.65 19.74 15.03
C ALA A 143 5.05 21.05 14.37
N LEU A 144 5.33 21.04 13.07
CA LEU A 144 5.65 22.25 12.30
C LEU A 144 4.44 23.19 12.11
N LEU A 145 3.25 22.63 11.92
CA LEU A 145 2.00 23.39 11.84
C LEU A 145 1.72 24.11 13.17
N TYR A 146 1.79 23.39 14.30
CA TYR A 146 1.57 23.99 15.63
C TYR A 146 2.73 24.92 16.06
N GLY A 147 3.94 24.70 15.56
CA GLY A 147 5.08 25.58 15.79
C GLY A 147 5.06 26.88 14.97
N GLY A 148 4.06 27.06 14.09
CA GLY A 148 3.93 28.26 13.26
C GLY A 148 5.04 28.42 12.20
N VAL A 149 5.74 27.32 11.89
CA VAL A 149 6.83 27.29 10.88
C VAL A 149 6.26 27.15 9.46
N ILE A 150 5.10 26.53 9.35
CA ILE A 150 4.36 26.34 8.09
C ILE A 150 2.97 26.94 8.30
N ASN A 151 2.67 27.99 7.55
CA ASN A 151 1.33 28.62 7.47
C ASN A 151 0.65 28.13 6.20
#